data_83b04e56ead2baea1b9f50caf2865a05
#
_entry.id   83b04e56ead2baea1b9f50caf2865a05
#
_cell.length_a   1.000
_cell.length_b   1.000
_cell.length_c   1.000
_cell.angle_alpha   90.00
_cell.angle_beta   90.00
_cell.angle_gamma   90.00
#
_symmetry.space_group_name_H-M   'P 1'
#
loop_
_entity.id
_entity.type
_entity.pdbx_description
1 polymer ?
#
loop_
_entity_poly.entity_id
_entity_poly.type
_entity_poly.pdbx_seq_one_letter_code
_entity_poly.pdbx_strand_id
1 'polypeptide(L)'
;MIKDNQKYFNRMHVVLDALVIIISYLLAWTLKFRTELFGHSVQTLPFAYYALAMVLIIPIYLVLYYACSLYTPKRVQGRRLEAANLFRANTIGLLVVILGLYMIKQQHFSRSMLVIFYAVNILLEIVLRNLIRYALRNIRRKGFNQKHILLVGYSRAAEEYIDRILAHPEWGYTVRGILDDHVTAGTTYRGIKVLGRIGNLMVILPENKLDEISITLGLNEYYRLEEIVALCEKSGVHTKFIPDYHNIIPTKPYTEDLMGLPVINIRYVPLSNTFNAMVKRIMDVIGSLLCIVLFSPVMLAAVIGIKATSPGPLIYRQTRVGLHNRSFEMYKFRSMEVQSPEQEKKAWTVKDDPRVTSFGKFMRKTSIDELPQLFNVLKGDMSLVGPRPERPFFVEKFREEIPRYMVKHQVRPGMTGWAQVNGFRGDTSIRKRIDCDLYYIENWTLGLDFKILFLTVFKGFVNKNAY
;
A
#
# COMPACT_ATOMS: atom_id res chain seq x y z
N MET A 1 16.15 -28.22 -14.71
CA MET A 1 15.53 -29.16 -13.77
C MET A 1 14.32 -28.57 -13.02
N ILE A 2 14.43 -27.56 -12.13
CA ILE A 2 13.25 -27.00 -11.43
C ILE A 2 12.32 -26.23 -12.39
N LYS A 3 12.88 -25.63 -13.43
CA LYS A 3 12.21 -24.84 -14.45
C LYS A 3 11.30 -25.69 -15.34
N ASP A 4 11.78 -26.83 -15.80
CA ASP A 4 11.05 -27.75 -16.66
C ASP A 4 10.01 -28.57 -15.88
N ASN A 5 10.15 -28.61 -14.55
CA ASN A 5 9.35 -29.39 -13.62
C ASN A 5 8.49 -28.54 -12.66
N GLN A 6 7.99 -27.39 -13.12
CA GLN A 6 7.15 -26.50 -12.29
C GLN A 6 5.94 -27.23 -11.67
N LYS A 7 5.35 -28.20 -12.40
CA LYS A 7 4.26 -29.04 -11.89
C LYS A 7 4.68 -29.85 -10.66
N TYR A 8 5.87 -30.45 -10.68
CA TYR A 8 6.39 -31.23 -9.55
C TYR A 8 6.71 -30.34 -8.36
N PHE A 9 7.24 -29.15 -8.61
CA PHE A 9 7.50 -28.16 -7.55
C PHE A 9 6.21 -27.71 -6.86
N ASN A 10 5.15 -27.44 -7.63
CA ASN A 10 3.84 -27.10 -7.07
C ASN A 10 3.24 -28.29 -6.28
N ARG A 11 3.36 -29.52 -6.78
CA ARG A 11 2.92 -30.73 -6.04
C ARG A 11 3.71 -30.89 -4.72
N MET A 12 5.01 -30.66 -4.75
CA MET A 12 5.83 -30.68 -3.53
C MET A 12 5.36 -29.66 -2.49
N HIS A 13 5.00 -28.45 -2.91
CA HIS A 13 4.43 -27.44 -2.01
C HIS A 13 3.11 -27.93 -1.37
N VAL A 14 2.21 -28.51 -2.15
CA VAL A 14 0.95 -29.08 -1.62
C VAL A 14 1.21 -30.15 -0.58
N VAL A 15 2.18 -31.04 -0.83
CA VAL A 15 2.55 -32.08 0.15
C VAL A 15 3.16 -31.48 1.41
N LEU A 16 4.03 -30.48 1.29
CA LEU A 16 4.64 -29.81 2.43
C LEU A 16 3.61 -29.06 3.26
N ASP A 17 2.68 -28.33 2.61
CA ASP A 17 1.59 -27.64 3.31
C ASP A 17 0.68 -28.67 4.03
N ALA A 18 0.35 -29.81 3.41
CA ALA A 18 -0.40 -30.87 4.08
C ALA A 18 0.33 -31.39 5.33
N LEU A 19 1.64 -31.61 5.26
CA LEU A 19 2.46 -32.01 6.41
C LEU A 19 2.46 -30.95 7.52
N VAL A 20 2.57 -29.67 7.15
CA VAL A 20 2.51 -28.56 8.11
C VAL A 20 1.14 -28.50 8.78
N ILE A 21 0.06 -28.67 8.06
CA ILE A 21 -1.30 -28.70 8.63
C ILE A 21 -1.42 -29.84 9.63
N ILE A 22 -0.94 -31.04 9.29
CA ILE A 22 -0.93 -32.21 10.19
C ILE A 22 -0.12 -31.91 11.46
N ILE A 23 1.11 -31.44 11.29
CA ILE A 23 2.00 -31.13 12.43
C ILE A 23 1.39 -30.04 13.31
N SER A 24 0.85 -28.97 12.71
CA SER A 24 0.20 -27.87 13.43
C SER A 24 -1.01 -28.36 14.23
N TYR A 25 -1.80 -29.24 13.64
CA TYR A 25 -2.99 -29.79 14.30
C TYR A 25 -2.64 -30.71 15.48
N LEU A 26 -1.69 -31.62 15.27
CA LEU A 26 -1.19 -32.50 16.33
C LEU A 26 -0.50 -31.72 17.46
N LEU A 27 0.27 -30.70 17.10
CA LEU A 27 0.92 -29.82 18.07
C LEU A 27 -0.12 -29.01 18.86
N ALA A 28 -1.16 -28.49 18.21
CA ALA A 28 -2.25 -27.80 18.89
C ALA A 28 -3.00 -28.73 19.86
N TRP A 29 -3.25 -29.98 19.46
CA TRP A 29 -3.87 -30.98 20.29
C TRP A 29 -2.99 -31.33 21.53
N THR A 30 -1.69 -31.55 21.32
CA THR A 30 -0.75 -31.85 22.43
C THR A 30 -0.61 -30.65 23.37
N LEU A 31 -0.49 -29.44 22.85
CA LEU A 31 -0.42 -28.20 23.65
C LEU A 31 -1.69 -28.00 24.49
N LYS A 32 -2.87 -28.37 23.98
CA LYS A 32 -4.12 -28.17 24.68
C LYS A 32 -4.40 -29.23 25.73
N PHE A 33 -4.09 -30.52 25.43
CA PHE A 33 -4.54 -31.65 26.27
C PHE A 33 -3.40 -32.38 27.04
N ARG A 34 -2.14 -32.15 26.64
CA ARG A 34 -0.97 -32.79 27.23
C ARG A 34 -0.05 -31.84 28.03
N THR A 35 -0.26 -30.52 27.89
CA THR A 35 0.52 -29.51 28.60
C THR A 35 -0.40 -28.64 29.46
N GLU A 36 0.14 -28.08 30.54
CA GLU A 36 -0.59 -27.15 31.43
C GLU A 36 -0.57 -25.69 30.93
N LEU A 37 0.08 -25.42 29.80
CA LEU A 37 0.27 -24.05 29.26
C LEU A 37 -1.04 -23.29 29.04
N PHE A 38 -2.14 -24.01 28.75
CA PHE A 38 -3.45 -23.40 28.51
C PHE A 38 -4.50 -23.83 29.56
N GLY A 39 -4.06 -24.11 30.78
CA GLY A 39 -4.88 -24.54 31.93
C GLY A 39 -5.27 -26.02 31.87
N HIS A 40 -5.67 -26.56 33.01
CA HIS A 40 -6.18 -27.93 33.10
C HIS A 40 -7.46 -28.05 32.26
N SER A 41 -7.43 -28.86 31.22
CA SER A 41 -8.61 -29.12 30.37
C SER A 41 -8.87 -30.61 30.35
N VAL A 42 -10.03 -30.99 30.83
CA VAL A 42 -10.50 -32.38 30.69
C VAL A 42 -10.81 -32.63 29.22
N GLN A 43 -10.19 -33.66 28.65
CA GLN A 43 -10.48 -34.11 27.30
C GLN A 43 -11.86 -34.78 27.31
N THR A 44 -12.85 -34.11 26.71
CA THR A 44 -14.24 -34.61 26.66
C THR A 44 -14.47 -35.60 25.52
N LEU A 45 -13.68 -35.53 24.44
CA LEU A 45 -13.76 -36.41 23.29
C LEU A 45 -12.50 -37.28 23.14
N PRO A 46 -12.62 -38.56 22.78
CA PRO A 46 -11.48 -39.42 22.42
C PRO A 46 -10.67 -38.83 21.25
N PHE A 47 -9.37 -39.11 21.21
CA PHE A 47 -8.47 -38.63 20.12
C PHE A 47 -8.94 -39.04 18.74
N ALA A 48 -9.62 -40.16 18.58
CA ALA A 48 -10.14 -40.61 17.30
C ALA A 48 -11.06 -39.60 16.60
N TYR A 49 -11.88 -38.85 17.35
CA TYR A 49 -12.73 -37.80 16.79
C TYR A 49 -11.91 -36.59 16.27
N TYR A 50 -10.84 -36.25 17.01
CA TYR A 50 -9.91 -35.20 16.56
C TYR A 50 -9.12 -35.66 15.30
N ALA A 51 -8.73 -36.93 15.23
CA ALA A 51 -8.05 -37.50 14.08
C ALA A 51 -8.98 -37.52 12.84
N LEU A 52 -10.25 -37.87 13.02
CA LEU A 52 -11.25 -37.83 11.93
C LEU A 52 -11.45 -36.37 11.43
N ALA A 53 -11.57 -35.41 12.34
CA ALA A 53 -11.67 -34.00 12.00
C ALA A 53 -10.43 -33.50 11.23
N MET A 54 -9.22 -33.94 11.62
CA MET A 54 -7.98 -33.63 10.90
C MET A 54 -8.02 -34.09 9.44
N VAL A 55 -8.51 -35.29 9.15
CA VAL A 55 -8.64 -35.82 7.79
C VAL A 55 -9.55 -34.95 6.92
N LEU A 56 -10.60 -34.34 7.50
CA LEU A 56 -11.50 -33.42 6.81
C LEU A 56 -10.89 -32.00 6.68
N ILE A 57 -10.15 -31.55 7.67
CA ILE A 57 -9.55 -30.20 7.68
C ILE A 57 -8.47 -30.07 6.60
N ILE A 58 -7.64 -31.09 6.39
CA ILE A 58 -6.54 -31.03 5.42
C ILE A 58 -7.02 -30.62 4.02
N PRO A 59 -7.95 -31.33 3.36
CA PRO A 59 -8.40 -30.98 2.01
C PRO A 59 -9.07 -29.61 1.96
N ILE A 60 -9.81 -29.19 3.00
CA ILE A 60 -10.44 -27.88 3.07
C ILE A 60 -9.36 -26.79 3.01
N TYR A 61 -8.30 -26.90 3.82
CA TYR A 61 -7.22 -25.90 3.83
C TYR A 61 -6.43 -25.90 2.52
N LEU A 62 -6.13 -27.07 1.93
CA LEU A 62 -5.44 -27.14 0.63
C LEU A 62 -6.23 -26.49 -0.49
N VAL A 63 -7.56 -26.68 -0.53
CA VAL A 63 -8.45 -26.00 -1.48
C VAL A 63 -8.45 -24.49 -1.27
N LEU A 64 -8.51 -24.04 -0.02
CA LEU A 64 -8.44 -22.62 0.31
C LEU A 64 -7.08 -22.00 -0.06
N TYR A 65 -5.98 -22.71 0.15
CA TYR A 65 -4.65 -22.27 -0.26
C TYR A 65 -4.55 -22.14 -1.78
N TYR A 66 -5.15 -23.05 -2.52
CA TYR A 66 -5.26 -22.94 -3.97
C TYR A 66 -6.12 -21.75 -4.39
N ALA A 67 -7.30 -21.58 -3.82
CA ALA A 67 -8.22 -20.46 -4.10
C ALA A 67 -7.60 -19.09 -3.76
N CYS A 68 -6.78 -19.01 -2.69
CA CYS A 68 -6.03 -17.81 -2.32
C CYS A 68 -4.72 -17.62 -3.11
N SER A 69 -4.52 -18.36 -4.21
CA SER A 69 -3.36 -18.24 -5.11
C SER A 69 -2.00 -18.41 -4.43
N LEU A 70 -1.92 -19.27 -3.40
CA LEU A 70 -0.68 -19.57 -2.69
C LEU A 70 0.27 -20.49 -3.47
N TYR A 71 -0.23 -21.22 -4.48
CA TYR A 71 0.55 -22.13 -5.35
C TYR A 71 0.96 -21.49 -6.68
N THR A 72 0.61 -20.22 -6.93
CA THR A 72 1.06 -19.53 -8.14
C THR A 72 2.53 -19.14 -8.01
N PRO A 73 3.40 -19.54 -8.97
CA PRO A 73 4.82 -19.24 -8.89
C PRO A 73 5.09 -17.75 -9.15
N LYS A 74 5.50 -17.01 -8.15
CA LYS A 74 5.81 -15.59 -8.27
C LYS A 74 7.25 -15.32 -7.82
N ARG A 75 8.20 -15.23 -8.77
CA ARG A 75 9.63 -15.00 -8.47
C ARG A 75 9.90 -13.67 -7.78
N VAL A 76 9.10 -12.65 -8.12
CA VAL A 76 9.28 -11.24 -7.70
C VAL A 76 8.28 -10.80 -6.61
N GLN A 77 7.33 -11.68 -6.22
CA GLN A 77 6.29 -11.31 -5.25
C GLN A 77 6.84 -10.96 -3.88
N GLY A 78 6.33 -9.88 -3.30
CA GLY A 78 6.66 -9.43 -1.94
C GLY A 78 6.11 -10.39 -0.86
N ARG A 79 6.85 -10.52 0.28
CA ARG A 79 6.46 -11.34 1.44
C ARG A 79 5.11 -10.95 2.03
N ARG A 80 4.76 -9.65 2.01
CA ARG A 80 3.54 -9.11 2.62
C ARG A 80 2.26 -9.66 1.98
N LEU A 81 2.23 -9.75 0.65
CA LEU A 81 1.04 -10.24 -0.06
C LEU A 81 0.84 -11.75 0.16
N GLU A 82 1.92 -12.53 0.18
CA GLU A 82 1.86 -13.96 0.48
C GLU A 82 1.36 -14.21 1.93
N ALA A 83 1.90 -13.48 2.90
CA ALA A 83 1.44 -13.56 4.29
C ALA A 83 -0.03 -13.14 4.44
N ALA A 84 -0.47 -12.10 3.73
CA ALA A 84 -1.87 -11.67 3.76
C ALA A 84 -2.81 -12.74 3.16
N ASN A 85 -2.42 -13.38 2.06
CA ASN A 85 -3.20 -14.46 1.45
C ASN A 85 -3.25 -15.70 2.37
N LEU A 86 -2.13 -16.03 3.01
CA LEU A 86 -2.07 -17.11 3.99
C LEU A 86 -2.98 -16.83 5.19
N PHE A 87 -2.92 -15.62 5.75
CA PHE A 87 -3.80 -15.21 6.84
C PHE A 87 -5.27 -15.30 6.44
N ARG A 88 -5.63 -14.80 5.24
CA ARG A 88 -7.00 -14.88 4.71
C ARG A 88 -7.46 -16.34 4.57
N ALA A 89 -6.66 -17.20 3.98
CA ALA A 89 -7.01 -18.62 3.79
C ALA A 89 -7.23 -19.34 5.13
N ASN A 90 -6.33 -19.11 6.10
CA ASN A 90 -6.45 -19.69 7.43
C ASN A 90 -7.69 -19.18 8.18
N THR A 91 -8.01 -17.90 8.09
CA THR A 91 -9.19 -17.30 8.73
C THR A 91 -10.48 -17.90 8.15
N ILE A 92 -10.58 -17.99 6.83
CA ILE A 92 -11.72 -18.62 6.15
C ILE A 92 -11.81 -20.10 6.57
N GLY A 93 -10.68 -20.81 6.58
CA GLY A 93 -10.62 -22.23 6.99
C GLY A 93 -11.12 -22.44 8.42
N LEU A 94 -10.69 -21.61 9.36
CA LEU A 94 -11.17 -21.66 10.74
C LEU A 94 -12.69 -21.45 10.80
N LEU A 95 -13.22 -20.44 10.08
CA LEU A 95 -14.67 -20.17 10.05
C LEU A 95 -15.45 -21.34 9.45
N VAL A 96 -14.96 -21.95 8.37
CA VAL A 96 -15.58 -23.12 7.72
C VAL A 96 -15.62 -24.31 8.69
N VAL A 97 -14.53 -24.57 9.41
CA VAL A 97 -14.47 -25.67 10.38
C VAL A 97 -15.43 -25.42 11.56
N ILE A 98 -15.47 -24.19 12.09
CA ILE A 98 -16.40 -23.84 13.19
C ILE A 98 -17.85 -23.98 12.71
N LEU A 99 -18.19 -23.52 11.51
CA LEU A 99 -19.53 -23.65 10.94
C LEU A 99 -19.89 -25.13 10.74
N GLY A 100 -18.98 -25.94 10.23
CA GLY A 100 -19.18 -27.39 10.06
C GLY A 100 -19.47 -28.08 11.38
N LEU A 101 -18.68 -27.81 12.43
CA LEU A 101 -18.91 -28.35 13.78
C LEU A 101 -20.26 -27.90 14.35
N TYR A 102 -20.67 -26.66 14.09
CA TYR A 102 -21.99 -26.16 14.51
C TYR A 102 -23.14 -26.89 13.81
N MET A 103 -23.04 -27.09 12.49
CA MET A 103 -24.07 -27.81 11.72
C MET A 103 -24.24 -29.27 12.15
N ILE A 104 -23.15 -29.94 12.52
CA ILE A 104 -23.16 -31.34 13.03
C ILE A 104 -23.60 -31.38 14.52
N LYS A 105 -23.87 -30.21 15.14
CA LYS A 105 -24.20 -30.06 16.56
C LYS A 105 -23.16 -30.65 17.50
N GLN A 106 -21.87 -30.62 17.09
CA GLN A 106 -20.76 -31.16 17.89
C GLN A 106 -20.32 -30.13 18.95
N GLN A 107 -20.96 -30.18 20.13
CA GLN A 107 -20.76 -29.22 21.22
C GLN A 107 -19.48 -29.48 22.05
N HIS A 108 -19.00 -30.73 22.07
CA HIS A 108 -17.88 -31.17 22.93
C HIS A 108 -16.50 -30.98 22.29
N PHE A 109 -16.43 -30.48 21.05
CA PHE A 109 -15.17 -30.19 20.36
C PHE A 109 -14.50 -28.94 20.95
N SER A 110 -13.23 -29.02 21.30
CA SER A 110 -12.52 -27.93 21.97
C SER A 110 -12.28 -26.72 21.00
N ARG A 111 -12.98 -25.63 21.26
CA ARG A 111 -12.82 -24.38 20.49
C ARG A 111 -11.44 -23.75 20.70
N SER A 112 -10.91 -23.82 21.92
CA SER A 112 -9.56 -23.31 22.23
C SER A 112 -8.47 -24.05 21.47
N MET A 113 -8.63 -25.36 21.25
CA MET A 113 -7.72 -26.15 20.41
C MET A 113 -7.71 -25.66 18.98
N LEU A 114 -8.85 -25.27 18.40
CA LEU A 114 -8.92 -24.70 17.05
C LEU A 114 -8.23 -23.34 16.95
N VAL A 115 -8.33 -22.50 17.98
CA VAL A 115 -7.61 -21.21 18.03
C VAL A 115 -6.10 -21.43 18.13
N ILE A 116 -5.65 -22.39 18.94
CA ILE A 116 -4.23 -22.77 19.01
C ILE A 116 -3.76 -23.30 17.64
N PHE A 117 -4.54 -24.20 17.01
CA PHE A 117 -4.25 -24.70 15.67
C PHE A 117 -4.10 -23.57 14.65
N TYR A 118 -5.03 -22.62 14.64
CA TYR A 118 -4.98 -21.45 13.77
C TYR A 118 -3.66 -20.66 13.92
N ALA A 119 -3.28 -20.36 15.16
CA ALA A 119 -2.06 -19.59 15.43
C ALA A 119 -0.80 -20.37 15.04
N VAL A 120 -0.73 -21.65 15.43
CA VAL A 120 0.42 -22.53 15.16
C VAL A 120 0.56 -22.78 13.65
N ASN A 121 -0.56 -23.02 12.97
CA ASN A 121 -0.55 -23.28 11.53
C ASN A 121 -0.05 -22.06 10.73
N ILE A 122 -0.53 -20.86 11.05
CA ILE A 122 -0.03 -19.61 10.41
C ILE A 122 1.47 -19.46 10.67
N LEU A 123 1.93 -19.69 11.89
CA LEU A 123 3.34 -19.55 12.24
C LEU A 123 4.21 -20.53 11.46
N LEU A 124 3.87 -21.81 11.46
CA LEU A 124 4.64 -22.85 10.78
C LEU A 124 4.61 -22.68 9.25
N GLU A 125 3.47 -22.30 8.68
CA GLU A 125 3.35 -21.97 7.25
C GLU A 125 4.23 -20.77 6.85
N ILE A 126 4.26 -19.71 7.65
CA ILE A 126 5.14 -18.56 7.41
C ILE A 126 6.61 -19.00 7.47
N VAL A 127 6.98 -19.83 8.43
CA VAL A 127 8.33 -20.38 8.56
C VAL A 127 8.68 -21.22 7.33
N LEU A 128 7.85 -22.19 6.96
CA LEU A 128 8.05 -23.05 5.80
C LEU A 128 8.28 -22.22 4.53
N ARG A 129 7.39 -21.26 4.25
CA ARG A 129 7.47 -20.42 3.05
C ARG A 129 8.72 -19.56 3.03
N ASN A 130 9.15 -19.03 4.18
CA ASN A 130 10.41 -18.29 4.27
C ASN A 130 11.63 -19.20 4.05
N LEU A 131 11.61 -20.44 4.55
CA LEU A 131 12.68 -21.42 4.33
C LEU A 131 12.80 -21.81 2.84
N ILE A 132 11.68 -22.14 2.21
CA ILE A 132 11.65 -22.45 0.77
C ILE A 132 12.15 -21.25 -0.05
N ARG A 133 11.70 -20.06 0.27
CA ARG A 133 12.14 -18.83 -0.41
C ARG A 133 13.64 -18.59 -0.22
N TYR A 134 14.14 -18.77 0.98
CA TYR A 134 15.58 -18.64 1.27
C TYR A 134 16.39 -19.65 0.45
N ALA A 135 16.00 -20.91 0.46
CA ALA A 135 16.66 -21.95 -0.31
C ALA A 135 16.66 -21.65 -1.81
N LEU A 136 15.51 -21.28 -2.38
CA LEU A 136 15.39 -20.93 -3.81
C LEU A 136 16.22 -19.69 -4.18
N ARG A 137 16.25 -18.67 -3.34
CA ARG A 137 17.07 -17.47 -3.57
C ARG A 137 18.54 -17.80 -3.56
N ASN A 138 18.99 -18.65 -2.62
CA ASN A 138 20.38 -19.06 -2.54
C ASN A 138 20.79 -19.90 -3.75
N ILE A 139 19.96 -20.85 -4.20
CA ILE A 139 20.16 -21.65 -5.40
C ILE A 139 20.28 -20.73 -6.65
N ARG A 140 19.41 -19.72 -6.77
CA ARG A 140 19.44 -18.77 -7.89
C ARG A 140 20.68 -17.88 -7.88
N ARG A 141 21.11 -17.39 -6.70
CA ARG A 141 22.38 -16.64 -6.57
C ARG A 141 23.60 -17.43 -7.02
N LYS A 142 23.57 -18.75 -6.86
CA LYS A 142 24.62 -19.66 -7.34
C LYS A 142 24.53 -19.97 -8.85
N GLY A 143 23.65 -19.30 -9.59
CA GLY A 143 23.51 -19.47 -11.04
C GLY A 143 22.58 -20.60 -11.47
N PHE A 144 21.97 -21.35 -10.54
CA PHE A 144 21.02 -22.39 -10.86
C PHE A 144 19.58 -21.86 -11.00
N ASN A 145 18.73 -22.55 -11.72
CA ASN A 145 17.31 -22.20 -11.94
C ASN A 145 17.11 -20.77 -12.49
N GLN A 146 18.00 -20.39 -13.41
CA GLN A 146 17.95 -19.10 -14.09
C GLN A 146 16.98 -19.13 -15.27
N LYS A 147 16.29 -18.02 -15.51
CA LYS A 147 15.55 -17.75 -16.73
C LYS A 147 16.37 -16.81 -17.62
N HIS A 148 16.56 -17.23 -18.85
CA HIS A 148 17.29 -16.47 -19.85
C HIS A 148 16.34 -15.59 -20.65
N ILE A 149 16.58 -14.29 -20.65
CA ILE A 149 15.74 -13.25 -21.26
C ILE A 149 16.50 -12.61 -22.40
N LEU A 150 15.81 -12.38 -23.50
CA LEU A 150 16.23 -11.54 -24.60
C LEU A 150 15.40 -10.25 -24.59
N LEU A 151 16.05 -9.11 -24.71
CA LEU A 151 15.37 -7.83 -24.85
C LEU A 151 15.25 -7.46 -26.33
N VAL A 152 14.11 -6.92 -26.72
CA VAL A 152 13.84 -6.43 -28.08
C VAL A 152 13.49 -4.94 -28.00
N GLY A 153 14.38 -4.10 -28.50
CA GLY A 153 14.39 -2.65 -28.38
C GLY A 153 15.31 -2.16 -27.25
N TYR A 154 16.24 -1.27 -27.60
CA TYR A 154 17.09 -0.58 -26.64
C TYR A 154 16.50 0.78 -26.27
N SER A 155 15.92 0.85 -25.09
CA SER A 155 15.29 2.05 -24.56
C SER A 155 15.63 2.24 -23.08
N ARG A 156 15.18 3.32 -22.47
CA ARG A 156 15.30 3.51 -21.01
C ARG A 156 14.60 2.39 -20.24
N ALA A 157 13.47 1.87 -20.74
CA ALA A 157 12.82 0.73 -20.11
C ALA A 157 13.71 -0.51 -20.12
N ALA A 158 14.52 -0.74 -21.18
CA ALA A 158 15.52 -1.80 -21.24
C ALA A 158 16.60 -1.60 -20.17
N GLU A 159 17.15 -0.40 -20.07
CA GLU A 159 18.18 -0.05 -19.08
C GLU A 159 17.68 -0.25 -17.64
N GLU A 160 16.52 0.30 -17.31
CA GLU A 160 15.91 0.12 -15.99
C GLU A 160 15.59 -1.34 -15.67
N TYR A 161 15.16 -2.11 -16.67
CA TYR A 161 14.90 -3.53 -16.49
C TYR A 161 16.17 -4.31 -16.20
N ILE A 162 17.25 -4.01 -16.93
CA ILE A 162 18.58 -4.58 -16.71
C ILE A 162 19.09 -4.23 -15.30
N ASP A 163 19.04 -2.95 -14.92
CA ASP A 163 19.49 -2.49 -13.61
C ASP A 163 18.75 -3.18 -12.47
N ARG A 164 17.42 -3.38 -12.61
CA ARG A 164 16.63 -4.11 -11.62
C ARG A 164 17.00 -5.59 -11.52
N ILE A 165 17.26 -6.24 -12.64
CA ILE A 165 17.69 -7.65 -12.66
C ILE A 165 19.07 -7.79 -12.02
N LEU A 166 20.01 -6.92 -12.34
CA LEU A 166 21.37 -6.94 -11.77
C LEU A 166 21.40 -6.63 -10.28
N ALA A 167 20.50 -5.74 -9.82
CA ALA A 167 20.34 -5.44 -8.40
C ALA A 167 19.72 -6.60 -7.59
N HIS A 168 19.03 -7.53 -8.26
CA HIS A 168 18.29 -8.63 -7.63
C HIS A 168 18.61 -10.01 -8.22
N PRO A 169 19.85 -10.50 -8.10
CA PRO A 169 20.25 -11.80 -8.65
C PRO A 169 19.46 -12.98 -8.07
N GLU A 170 18.85 -12.81 -6.89
CA GLU A 170 17.99 -13.79 -6.25
C GLU A 170 16.66 -14.03 -7.00
N TRP A 171 16.27 -13.18 -7.94
CA TRP A 171 15.12 -13.43 -8.80
C TRP A 171 15.42 -14.52 -9.83
N GLY A 172 16.70 -14.75 -10.15
CA GLY A 172 17.14 -15.78 -11.09
C GLY A 172 16.76 -15.47 -12.54
N TYR A 173 16.95 -14.22 -12.95
CA TYR A 173 16.86 -13.77 -14.33
C TYR A 173 18.26 -13.44 -14.85
N THR A 174 18.51 -13.78 -16.11
CA THR A 174 19.76 -13.43 -16.81
C THR A 174 19.40 -12.87 -18.18
N VAL A 175 19.80 -11.63 -18.43
CA VAL A 175 19.64 -11.03 -19.77
C VAL A 175 20.79 -11.53 -20.64
N ARG A 176 20.47 -12.19 -21.76
CA ARG A 176 21.42 -12.75 -22.71
C ARG A 176 21.94 -11.71 -23.70
N GLY A 177 21.11 -10.75 -24.04
CA GLY A 177 21.44 -9.67 -24.95
C GLY A 177 20.24 -8.82 -25.29
N ILE A 178 20.48 -7.85 -26.17
CA ILE A 178 19.48 -6.93 -26.69
C ILE A 178 19.49 -7.00 -28.20
N LEU A 179 18.32 -6.94 -28.84
CA LEU A 179 18.18 -6.73 -30.27
C LEU A 179 17.63 -5.33 -30.51
N ASP A 180 18.29 -4.59 -31.41
CA ASP A 180 17.88 -3.23 -31.75
C ASP A 180 18.32 -2.88 -33.16
N ASP A 181 17.48 -2.09 -33.89
CA ASP A 181 17.75 -1.71 -35.28
C ASP A 181 18.55 -0.41 -35.39
N HIS A 182 18.55 0.42 -34.36
CA HIS A 182 19.18 1.75 -34.36
C HIS A 182 20.52 1.78 -33.63
N VAL A 183 20.72 0.84 -32.68
CA VAL A 183 21.97 0.77 -31.92
C VAL A 183 22.92 -0.24 -32.56
N THR A 184 24.18 0.18 -32.70
CA THR A 184 25.22 -0.64 -33.34
C THR A 184 25.45 -1.94 -32.58
N ALA A 185 25.49 -3.07 -33.29
CA ALA A 185 25.84 -4.36 -32.70
C ALA A 185 27.21 -4.32 -32.03
N GLY A 186 27.30 -4.92 -30.85
CA GLY A 186 28.49 -4.85 -29.99
C GLY A 186 28.47 -3.77 -28.92
N THR A 187 27.58 -2.77 -29.02
CA THR A 187 27.34 -1.80 -27.92
C THR A 187 26.95 -2.53 -26.65
N THR A 188 27.45 -2.09 -25.51
CA THR A 188 27.22 -2.76 -24.23
C THR A 188 26.63 -1.83 -23.20
N TYR A 189 25.64 -2.31 -22.44
CA TYR A 189 25.11 -1.66 -21.25
C TYR A 189 25.25 -2.61 -20.05
N ARG A 190 25.99 -2.20 -19.01
CA ARG A 190 26.27 -3.02 -17.82
C ARG A 190 26.80 -4.44 -18.15
N GLY A 191 27.57 -4.57 -19.21
CA GLY A 191 28.11 -5.86 -19.68
C GLY A 191 27.17 -6.69 -20.57
N ILE A 192 25.95 -6.23 -20.82
CA ILE A 192 24.99 -6.88 -21.73
C ILE A 192 25.14 -6.26 -23.12
N LYS A 193 25.34 -7.12 -24.13
CA LYS A 193 25.64 -6.69 -25.50
C LYS A 193 24.38 -6.56 -26.34
N VAL A 194 24.38 -5.58 -27.26
CA VAL A 194 23.48 -5.56 -28.39
C VAL A 194 23.98 -6.61 -29.40
N LEU A 195 23.19 -7.63 -29.62
CA LEU A 195 23.58 -8.82 -30.43
C LEU A 195 23.37 -8.58 -31.93
N GLY A 196 22.46 -7.69 -32.30
CA GLY A 196 22.15 -7.39 -33.68
C GLY A 196 20.79 -6.76 -33.86
N ARG A 197 20.28 -6.81 -35.09
CA ARG A 197 18.97 -6.27 -35.47
C ARG A 197 17.81 -7.16 -35.01
N ILE A 198 16.63 -6.59 -34.86
CA ILE A 198 15.40 -7.27 -34.45
C ILE A 198 15.05 -8.41 -35.42
N GLY A 199 15.25 -8.21 -36.72
CA GLY A 199 15.04 -9.25 -37.75
C GLY A 199 15.89 -10.52 -37.55
N ASN A 200 16.99 -10.44 -36.79
CA ASN A 200 17.86 -11.57 -36.50
C ASN A 200 17.32 -12.46 -35.35
N LEU A 201 16.16 -12.17 -34.83
CA LEU A 201 15.56 -12.90 -33.69
C LEU A 201 15.55 -14.41 -33.93
N MET A 202 15.05 -14.85 -35.10
CA MET A 202 14.92 -16.27 -35.42
C MET A 202 16.26 -17.00 -35.59
N VAL A 203 17.33 -16.27 -35.90
CA VAL A 203 18.68 -16.82 -36.02
C VAL A 203 19.33 -16.99 -34.63
N ILE A 204 19.06 -16.06 -33.72
CA ILE A 204 19.67 -16.02 -32.38
C ILE A 204 19.01 -17.01 -31.42
N LEU A 205 17.73 -17.29 -31.59
CA LEU A 205 16.92 -18.15 -30.72
C LEU A 205 17.49 -19.56 -30.49
N PRO A 206 17.88 -20.32 -31.54
CA PRO A 206 18.37 -21.68 -31.38
C PRO A 206 19.65 -21.77 -30.56
N GLU A 207 20.50 -20.76 -30.65
CA GLU A 207 21.81 -20.73 -30.00
C GLU A 207 21.73 -20.41 -28.48
N ASN A 208 20.66 -19.72 -28.04
CA ASN A 208 20.65 -19.11 -26.73
C ASN A 208 19.72 -19.77 -25.70
N LYS A 209 18.95 -20.79 -26.00
CA LYS A 209 17.99 -21.47 -25.10
C LYS A 209 17.19 -20.44 -24.25
N LEU A 210 16.48 -19.53 -24.93
CA LEU A 210 15.75 -18.45 -24.29
C LEU A 210 14.46 -18.95 -23.65
N ASP A 211 14.12 -18.34 -22.52
CA ASP A 211 12.89 -18.63 -21.79
C ASP A 211 11.82 -17.57 -21.97
N GLU A 212 12.26 -16.35 -22.25
CA GLU A 212 11.38 -15.20 -22.26
C GLU A 212 11.95 -14.12 -23.18
N ILE A 213 11.09 -13.52 -23.99
CA ILE A 213 11.39 -12.33 -24.76
C ILE A 213 10.67 -11.15 -24.08
N SER A 214 11.38 -10.06 -23.85
CA SER A 214 10.80 -8.82 -23.31
C SER A 214 10.94 -7.72 -24.34
N ILE A 215 9.82 -7.23 -24.86
CA ILE A 215 9.78 -6.10 -25.78
C ILE A 215 9.91 -4.82 -24.96
N THR A 216 10.95 -4.03 -25.23
CA THR A 216 11.34 -2.81 -24.51
C THR A 216 11.57 -1.64 -25.45
N LEU A 217 10.67 -1.48 -26.45
CA LEU A 217 10.74 -0.40 -27.43
C LEU A 217 10.59 0.97 -26.79
N GLY A 218 11.26 1.98 -27.35
CA GLY A 218 10.98 3.37 -27.04
C GLY A 218 9.59 3.79 -27.57
N LEU A 219 8.99 4.81 -26.97
CA LEU A 219 7.64 5.28 -27.34
C LEU A 219 7.52 5.68 -28.81
N ASN A 220 8.57 6.23 -29.38
CA ASN A 220 8.64 6.63 -30.79
C ASN A 220 8.64 5.45 -31.77
N GLU A 221 8.83 4.21 -31.27
CA GLU A 221 8.87 3.00 -32.10
C GLU A 221 7.61 2.13 -31.95
N TYR A 222 6.59 2.59 -31.22
CA TYR A 222 5.36 1.80 -30.99
C TYR A 222 4.56 1.51 -32.27
N TYR A 223 4.76 2.28 -33.33
CA TYR A 223 4.17 2.00 -34.63
C TYR A 223 4.65 0.66 -35.24
N ARG A 224 5.80 0.11 -34.76
CA ARG A 224 6.34 -1.18 -35.19
C ARG A 224 5.95 -2.35 -34.25
N LEU A 225 5.19 -2.05 -33.18
CA LEU A 225 4.92 -3.03 -32.12
C LEU A 225 4.21 -4.27 -32.67
N GLU A 226 3.24 -4.09 -33.59
CA GLU A 226 2.50 -5.20 -34.21
C GLU A 226 3.41 -6.14 -34.97
N GLU A 227 4.30 -5.62 -35.83
CA GLU A 227 5.29 -6.41 -36.57
C GLU A 227 6.22 -7.19 -35.64
N ILE A 228 6.72 -6.51 -34.58
CA ILE A 228 7.67 -7.09 -33.64
C ILE A 228 6.98 -8.16 -32.78
N VAL A 229 5.75 -7.94 -32.33
CA VAL A 229 4.96 -8.97 -31.62
C VAL A 229 4.76 -10.18 -32.48
N ALA A 230 4.34 -10.00 -33.75
CA ALA A 230 4.16 -11.12 -34.68
C ALA A 230 5.46 -11.90 -34.89
N LEU A 231 6.61 -11.25 -34.99
CA LEU A 231 7.91 -11.88 -35.06
C LEU A 231 8.25 -12.69 -33.81
N CYS A 232 7.98 -12.11 -32.62
CA CYS A 232 8.20 -12.78 -31.35
C CYS A 232 7.29 -14.00 -31.18
N GLU A 233 6.02 -13.91 -31.56
CA GLU A 233 5.06 -15.02 -31.48
C GLU A 233 5.47 -16.23 -32.39
N LYS A 234 6.01 -15.95 -33.58
CA LYS A 234 6.56 -16.99 -34.45
C LYS A 234 7.67 -17.82 -33.79
N SER A 235 8.33 -17.25 -32.78
CA SER A 235 9.40 -17.90 -32.01
C SER A 235 8.88 -19.00 -31.05
N GLY A 236 7.61 -18.95 -30.66
CA GLY A 236 7.03 -19.81 -29.63
C GLY A 236 7.56 -19.56 -28.21
N VAL A 237 8.42 -18.57 -28.03
CA VAL A 237 8.96 -18.19 -26.71
C VAL A 237 7.98 -17.24 -26.02
N HIS A 238 7.80 -17.40 -24.70
CA HIS A 238 6.93 -16.52 -23.93
C HIS A 238 7.37 -15.06 -24.07
N THR A 239 6.49 -14.23 -24.62
CA THR A 239 6.77 -12.81 -24.88
C THR A 239 5.98 -11.94 -23.93
N LYS A 240 6.62 -10.86 -23.44
CA LYS A 240 5.98 -9.81 -22.65
C LYS A 240 6.41 -8.43 -23.15
N PHE A 241 5.54 -7.46 -22.96
CA PHE A 241 5.80 -6.07 -23.28
C PHE A 241 6.07 -5.24 -22.02
N ILE A 242 7.15 -4.47 -22.02
CA ILE A 242 7.53 -3.54 -20.95
C ILE A 242 7.48 -2.13 -21.54
N PRO A 243 6.42 -1.36 -21.28
CA PRO A 243 6.26 -0.06 -21.92
C PRO A 243 7.19 0.99 -21.31
N ASP A 244 7.76 1.84 -22.17
CA ASP A 244 8.65 2.95 -21.82
C ASP A 244 7.87 4.22 -21.50
N TYR A 245 7.13 4.22 -20.38
CA TYR A 245 6.37 5.39 -19.94
C TYR A 245 6.84 5.97 -18.59
N HIS A 246 7.87 5.41 -17.98
CA HIS A 246 8.28 5.77 -16.61
C HIS A 246 8.63 7.26 -16.46
N ASN A 247 9.23 7.88 -17.49
CA ASN A 247 9.55 9.30 -17.48
C ASN A 247 8.34 10.21 -17.71
N ILE A 248 7.29 9.69 -18.36
CA ILE A 248 6.06 10.44 -18.66
C ILE A 248 5.08 10.32 -17.49
N ILE A 249 5.02 9.13 -16.87
CA ILE A 249 4.16 8.84 -15.74
C ILE A 249 5.04 8.69 -14.48
N PRO A 250 5.40 9.79 -13.79
CA PRO A 250 6.30 9.76 -12.63
C PRO A 250 5.59 9.32 -11.35
N THR A 251 4.67 8.38 -11.46
CA THR A 251 3.82 7.88 -10.37
C THR A 251 3.82 6.35 -10.40
N LYS A 252 3.04 5.70 -9.55
CA LYS A 252 2.85 4.25 -9.59
C LYS A 252 1.63 3.93 -10.45
N PRO A 253 1.79 3.75 -11.78
CA PRO A 253 0.70 3.34 -12.62
C PRO A 253 0.26 1.92 -12.26
N TYR A 254 -1.01 1.61 -12.53
CA TYR A 254 -1.53 0.26 -12.42
C TYR A 254 -2.41 -0.07 -13.63
N THR A 255 -2.46 -1.33 -13.98
CA THR A 255 -3.25 -1.81 -15.12
C THR A 255 -4.57 -2.38 -14.63
N GLU A 256 -5.65 -2.01 -15.33
CA GLU A 256 -6.98 -2.61 -15.22
C GLU A 256 -7.33 -3.29 -16.54
N ASP A 257 -8.14 -4.30 -16.47
CA ASP A 257 -8.74 -4.92 -17.64
C ASP A 257 -10.21 -4.48 -17.76
N LEU A 258 -10.50 -3.73 -18.80
CA LEU A 258 -11.86 -3.34 -19.15
C LEU A 258 -12.40 -4.25 -20.25
N MET A 259 -12.89 -5.44 -19.86
CA MET A 259 -13.44 -6.44 -20.78
C MET A 259 -12.49 -6.82 -21.95
N GLY A 260 -11.21 -7.01 -21.64
CA GLY A 260 -10.18 -7.34 -22.65
C GLY A 260 -9.38 -6.12 -23.14
N LEU A 261 -9.78 -4.89 -22.77
CA LEU A 261 -9.00 -3.68 -23.06
C LEU A 261 -8.08 -3.36 -21.87
N PRO A 262 -6.75 -3.46 -22.02
CA PRO A 262 -5.82 -3.07 -20.95
C PRO A 262 -5.80 -1.56 -20.79
N VAL A 263 -6.22 -1.07 -19.62
CA VAL A 263 -6.20 0.35 -19.26
C VAL A 263 -5.06 0.61 -18.29
N ILE A 264 -4.19 1.56 -18.62
CA ILE A 264 -3.10 1.98 -17.73
C ILE A 264 -3.53 3.24 -16.99
N ASN A 265 -3.87 3.10 -15.72
CA ASN A 265 -4.16 4.23 -14.86
C ASN A 265 -2.85 4.92 -14.46
N ILE A 266 -2.78 6.23 -14.69
CA ILE A 266 -1.57 7.04 -14.46
C ILE A 266 -1.17 7.06 -12.98
N ARG A 267 -2.13 6.93 -12.06
CA ARG A 267 -1.88 6.99 -10.62
C ARG A 267 -2.78 6.05 -9.84
N TYR A 268 -2.17 5.35 -8.92
CA TYR A 268 -2.90 4.59 -7.92
C TYR A 268 -3.14 5.44 -6.66
N VAL A 269 -4.40 5.65 -6.32
CA VAL A 269 -4.83 6.30 -5.08
C VAL A 269 -5.56 5.27 -4.23
N PRO A 270 -4.96 4.73 -3.15
CA PRO A 270 -5.58 3.70 -2.32
C PRO A 270 -6.97 4.08 -1.78
N LEU A 271 -7.20 5.38 -1.51
CA LEU A 271 -8.49 5.90 -1.02
C LEU A 271 -9.57 6.02 -2.10
N SER A 272 -9.28 5.80 -3.39
CA SER A 272 -10.31 5.64 -4.42
C SER A 272 -11.03 4.29 -4.32
N ASN A 273 -10.41 3.30 -3.65
CA ASN A 273 -11.09 2.04 -3.37
C ASN A 273 -12.17 2.25 -2.29
N THR A 274 -13.40 1.82 -2.57
CA THR A 274 -14.58 2.02 -1.71
C THR A 274 -14.39 1.44 -0.30
N PHE A 275 -13.78 0.26 -0.19
CA PHE A 275 -13.51 -0.38 1.11
C PHE A 275 -12.54 0.45 1.95
N ASN A 276 -11.43 0.89 1.36
CA ASN A 276 -10.46 1.75 2.04
C ASN A 276 -11.07 3.09 2.45
N ALA A 277 -11.85 3.70 1.57
CA ALA A 277 -12.57 4.94 1.85
C ALA A 277 -13.57 4.78 3.01
N MET A 278 -14.28 3.64 3.08
CA MET A 278 -15.20 3.31 4.16
C MET A 278 -14.45 3.11 5.49
N VAL A 279 -13.39 2.30 5.51
CA VAL A 279 -12.56 2.08 6.71
C VAL A 279 -11.99 3.41 7.21
N LYS A 280 -11.45 4.24 6.31
CA LYS A 280 -10.97 5.58 6.61
C LYS A 280 -12.07 6.44 7.23
N ARG A 281 -13.28 6.43 6.66
CA ARG A 281 -14.41 7.21 7.16
C ARG A 281 -14.85 6.79 8.55
N ILE A 282 -14.92 5.48 8.81
CA ILE A 282 -15.25 4.94 10.14
C ILE A 282 -14.21 5.41 11.17
N MET A 283 -12.93 5.31 10.84
CA MET A 283 -11.85 5.80 11.71
C MET A 283 -11.96 7.30 11.97
N ASP A 284 -12.25 8.11 10.96
CA ASP A 284 -12.41 9.56 11.10
C ASP A 284 -13.60 9.91 11.99
N VAL A 285 -14.75 9.23 11.84
CA VAL A 285 -15.94 9.48 12.66
C VAL A 285 -15.70 9.06 14.11
N ILE A 286 -15.22 7.84 14.36
CA ILE A 286 -14.94 7.36 15.71
C ILE A 286 -13.88 8.22 16.38
N GLY A 287 -12.77 8.48 15.70
CA GLY A 287 -11.69 9.29 16.23
C GLY A 287 -12.09 10.74 16.54
N SER A 288 -12.88 11.38 15.66
CA SER A 288 -13.36 12.74 15.91
C SER A 288 -14.37 12.80 17.06
N LEU A 289 -15.27 11.82 17.21
CA LEU A 289 -16.17 11.73 18.35
C LEU A 289 -15.41 11.57 19.67
N LEU A 290 -14.43 10.65 19.70
CA LEU A 290 -13.57 10.48 20.88
C LEU A 290 -12.80 11.75 21.22
N CYS A 291 -12.24 12.44 20.23
CA CYS A 291 -11.54 13.71 20.43
C CYS A 291 -12.48 14.81 20.91
N ILE A 292 -13.70 14.92 20.38
CA ILE A 292 -14.69 15.92 20.84
C ILE A 292 -15.04 15.69 22.31
N VAL A 293 -15.33 14.45 22.71
CA VAL A 293 -15.62 14.12 24.11
C VAL A 293 -14.42 14.44 25.00
N LEU A 294 -13.21 14.01 24.61
CA LEU A 294 -11.98 14.22 25.39
C LEU A 294 -11.63 15.68 25.54
N PHE A 295 -11.74 16.48 24.48
CA PHE A 295 -11.38 17.89 24.46
C PHE A 295 -12.55 18.83 24.75
N SER A 296 -13.77 18.32 25.04
CA SER A 296 -14.93 19.15 25.37
C SER A 296 -14.70 20.13 26.54
N PRO A 297 -14.01 19.77 27.65
CA PRO A 297 -13.71 20.72 28.69
C PRO A 297 -12.79 21.88 28.23
N VAL A 298 -11.79 21.53 27.38
CA VAL A 298 -10.86 22.53 26.82
C VAL A 298 -11.60 23.45 25.84
N MET A 299 -12.51 22.89 25.02
CA MET A 299 -13.33 23.67 24.10
C MET A 299 -14.26 24.63 24.87
N LEU A 300 -14.86 24.19 25.98
CA LEU A 300 -15.69 25.03 26.81
C LEU A 300 -14.87 26.16 27.44
N ALA A 301 -13.70 25.86 27.96
CA ALA A 301 -12.79 26.87 28.50
C ALA A 301 -12.36 27.90 27.44
N ALA A 302 -12.09 27.42 26.18
CA ALA A 302 -11.79 28.33 25.09
C ALA A 302 -12.96 29.24 24.74
N VAL A 303 -14.20 28.74 24.74
CA VAL A 303 -15.42 29.54 24.53
C VAL A 303 -15.56 30.64 25.57
N ILE A 304 -15.36 30.32 26.88
CA ILE A 304 -15.42 31.28 27.96
C ILE A 304 -14.31 32.34 27.79
N GLY A 305 -13.07 31.92 27.53
CA GLY A 305 -11.93 32.81 27.31
C GLY A 305 -12.11 33.77 26.14
N ILE A 306 -12.67 33.31 25.01
CA ILE A 306 -12.94 34.15 23.84
C ILE A 306 -14.00 35.20 24.17
N LYS A 307 -15.10 34.81 24.85
CA LYS A 307 -16.16 35.75 25.25
C LYS A 307 -15.68 36.79 26.24
N ALA A 308 -14.77 36.43 27.16
CA ALA A 308 -14.22 37.33 28.16
C ALA A 308 -13.20 38.35 27.58
N THR A 309 -12.53 37.97 26.47
CA THR A 309 -11.43 38.79 25.92
C THR A 309 -11.81 39.64 24.71
N SER A 310 -12.86 39.28 23.97
CA SER A 310 -13.25 40.07 22.78
C SER A 310 -14.73 39.87 22.40
N PRO A 311 -15.46 40.94 22.04
CA PRO A 311 -16.83 40.87 21.56
C PRO A 311 -16.90 40.25 20.14
N GLY A 312 -17.99 39.53 19.82
CA GLY A 312 -18.24 38.98 18.47
C GLY A 312 -18.42 37.47 18.43
N PRO A 313 -18.46 36.83 17.21
CA PRO A 313 -18.73 35.42 17.03
C PRO A 313 -17.61 34.53 17.57
N LEU A 314 -17.97 33.36 18.13
CA LEU A 314 -17.02 32.41 18.72
C LEU A 314 -16.23 31.67 17.66
N ILE A 315 -16.91 31.29 16.57
CA ILE A 315 -16.38 30.50 15.48
C ILE A 315 -16.09 31.40 14.28
N TYR A 316 -14.86 31.34 13.86
CA TYR A 316 -14.40 31.90 12.59
C TYR A 316 -14.54 30.85 11.50
N ARG A 317 -15.15 31.23 10.38
CA ARG A 317 -15.36 30.38 9.22
C ARG A 317 -14.48 30.88 8.08
N GLN A 318 -13.77 29.95 7.44
CA GLN A 318 -12.90 30.31 6.31
C GLN A 318 -13.11 29.31 5.17
N THR A 319 -13.42 29.82 3.99
CA THR A 319 -13.55 29.00 2.79
C THR A 319 -12.22 28.34 2.42
N ARG A 320 -12.24 27.04 2.26
CA ARG A 320 -11.11 26.20 1.85
C ARG A 320 -11.52 25.26 0.71
N VAL A 321 -10.53 24.78 -0.05
CA VAL A 321 -10.75 23.78 -1.10
C VAL A 321 -10.49 22.38 -0.54
N GLY A 322 -11.45 21.49 -0.75
CA GLY A 322 -11.45 20.11 -0.26
C GLY A 322 -11.48 19.07 -1.37
N LEU A 323 -12.10 17.93 -1.05
CA LEU A 323 -12.24 16.78 -1.96
C LEU A 323 -12.91 17.20 -3.28
N HIS A 324 -12.36 16.71 -4.40
CA HIS A 324 -12.84 16.99 -5.76
C HIS A 324 -12.97 18.48 -6.08
N ASN A 325 -12.05 19.30 -5.55
CA ASN A 325 -12.03 20.75 -5.71
C ASN A 325 -13.27 21.49 -5.20
N ARG A 326 -14.09 20.85 -4.35
CA ARG A 326 -15.26 21.48 -3.75
C ARG A 326 -14.84 22.36 -2.58
N SER A 327 -15.32 23.60 -2.57
CA SER A 327 -15.11 24.50 -1.44
C SER A 327 -15.96 24.11 -0.25
N PHE A 328 -15.41 24.26 0.95
CA PHE A 328 -16.12 24.04 2.22
C PHE A 328 -15.72 25.11 3.24
N GLU A 329 -16.53 25.30 4.28
CA GLU A 329 -16.22 26.21 5.38
C GLU A 329 -15.48 25.47 6.49
N MET A 330 -14.23 25.83 6.68
CA MET A 330 -13.39 25.32 7.77
C MET A 330 -13.66 26.12 9.06
N TYR A 331 -13.97 25.44 10.14
CA TYR A 331 -14.28 26.01 11.44
C TYR A 331 -13.02 26.16 12.30
N LYS A 332 -12.87 27.35 12.92
CA LYS A 332 -11.85 27.61 13.93
C LYS A 332 -12.42 28.45 15.06
N PHE A 333 -11.85 28.36 16.25
CA PHE A 333 -12.11 29.37 17.25
C PHE A 333 -11.48 30.70 16.82
N ARG A 334 -12.19 31.79 17.10
CA ARG A 334 -11.68 33.12 16.80
C ARG A 334 -10.48 33.41 17.68
N SER A 335 -9.34 33.69 17.07
CA SER A 335 -8.08 34.05 17.74
C SER A 335 -7.58 35.45 17.37
N MET A 336 -8.33 36.16 16.53
CA MET A 336 -8.06 37.51 16.04
C MET A 336 -9.26 38.43 16.28
N GLU A 337 -9.05 39.72 16.28
CA GLU A 337 -10.11 40.71 16.26
C GLU A 337 -10.93 40.63 14.97
N VAL A 338 -12.21 41.05 15.07
CA VAL A 338 -13.12 41.03 13.91
C VAL A 338 -12.65 42.05 12.89
N GLN A 339 -12.46 41.62 11.66
CA GLN A 339 -11.97 42.45 10.56
C GLN A 339 -13.03 42.70 9.50
N SER A 340 -12.83 43.77 8.69
CA SER A 340 -13.65 43.99 7.50
C SER A 340 -13.33 42.92 6.42
N PRO A 341 -14.33 42.55 5.58
CA PRO A 341 -14.14 41.54 4.51
C PRO A 341 -13.03 41.87 3.51
N GLU A 342 -12.69 43.15 3.35
CA GLU A 342 -11.65 43.63 2.43
C GLU A 342 -10.24 43.41 2.97
N GLN A 343 -10.06 43.56 4.28
CA GLN A 343 -8.79 43.30 4.95
C GLN A 343 -8.46 41.81 5.02
N GLU A 344 -9.49 40.97 5.11
CA GLU A 344 -9.37 39.52 5.18
C GLU A 344 -8.86 38.89 3.88
N LYS A 345 -9.23 39.47 2.72
CA LYS A 345 -8.88 38.93 1.39
C LYS A 345 -7.39 39.05 1.05
N LYS A 346 -6.68 40.06 1.56
CA LYS A 346 -5.33 40.46 1.11
C LYS A 346 -4.18 39.93 1.96
N ALA A 347 -4.38 39.47 3.20
CA ALA A 347 -3.28 39.23 4.12
C ALA A 347 -3.00 37.72 4.37
N TRP A 348 -1.79 37.30 4.04
CA TRP A 348 -1.19 36.11 4.65
C TRP A 348 -0.93 36.42 6.13
N THR A 349 -1.18 35.48 7.04
CA THR A 349 -0.85 35.65 8.46
C THR A 349 0.67 35.65 8.61
N VAL A 350 1.25 36.76 9.02
CA VAL A 350 2.68 36.89 9.30
C VAL A 350 3.01 36.57 10.77
N LYS A 351 4.28 36.36 11.04
CA LYS A 351 4.76 36.17 12.42
C LYS A 351 4.51 37.43 13.20
N ASP A 352 3.99 37.28 14.45
CA ASP A 352 3.63 38.40 15.35
C ASP A 352 2.59 39.37 14.77
N ASP A 353 1.57 38.85 14.09
CA ASP A 353 0.46 39.60 13.51
C ASP A 353 -0.27 40.39 14.62
N PRO A 354 -0.34 41.74 14.52
CA PRO A 354 -0.92 42.59 15.59
C PRO A 354 -2.41 42.37 15.82
N ARG A 355 -3.08 41.70 14.92
CA ARG A 355 -4.51 41.38 14.98
C ARG A 355 -4.83 40.25 15.96
N VAL A 356 -3.82 39.50 16.41
CA VAL A 356 -4.00 38.35 17.31
C VAL A 356 -4.20 38.82 18.74
N THR A 357 -5.34 38.43 19.35
CA THR A 357 -5.59 38.74 20.76
C THR A 357 -4.60 37.99 21.67
N SER A 358 -4.37 38.50 22.88
CA SER A 358 -3.47 37.84 23.85
C SER A 358 -3.88 36.39 24.13
N PHE A 359 -5.17 36.14 24.33
CA PHE A 359 -5.72 34.79 24.47
C PHE A 359 -5.64 34.00 23.18
N GLY A 360 -5.84 34.64 22.02
CA GLY A 360 -5.66 34.06 20.71
C GLY A 360 -4.23 33.56 20.46
N LYS A 361 -3.21 34.29 20.96
CA LYS A 361 -1.80 33.85 20.88
C LYS A 361 -1.58 32.55 21.66
N PHE A 362 -2.16 32.40 22.83
CA PHE A 362 -2.13 31.16 23.62
C PHE A 362 -2.82 30.02 22.83
N MET A 363 -4.04 30.23 22.32
CA MET A 363 -4.80 29.20 21.57
C MET A 363 -4.05 28.73 20.32
N ARG A 364 -3.41 29.64 19.58
CA ARG A 364 -2.61 29.29 18.40
C ARG A 364 -1.37 28.47 18.74
N LYS A 365 -0.66 28.86 19.81
CA LYS A 365 0.52 28.14 20.30
C LYS A 365 0.18 26.70 20.70
N THR A 366 -1.01 26.48 21.25
CA THR A 366 -1.50 25.18 21.68
C THR A 366 -2.36 24.47 20.65
N SER A 367 -2.61 25.09 19.48
CA SER A 367 -3.52 24.60 18.43
C SER A 367 -4.97 24.35 18.90
N ILE A 368 -5.38 24.93 20.03
CA ILE A 368 -6.76 24.86 20.54
C ILE A 368 -7.73 25.54 19.58
N ASP A 369 -7.28 26.57 18.86
CA ASP A 369 -8.07 27.25 17.83
C ASP A 369 -8.51 26.34 16.69
N GLU A 370 -7.84 25.22 16.46
CA GLU A 370 -8.16 24.25 15.40
C GLU A 370 -9.14 23.14 15.84
N LEU A 371 -9.48 23.02 17.14
CA LEU A 371 -10.40 21.99 17.65
C LEU A 371 -11.79 21.97 16.97
N PRO A 372 -12.42 23.11 16.61
CA PRO A 372 -13.72 23.08 15.90
C PRO A 372 -13.69 22.38 14.55
N GLN A 373 -12.50 22.14 13.95
CA GLN A 373 -12.39 21.35 12.72
C GLN A 373 -12.81 19.88 12.91
N LEU A 374 -12.85 19.37 14.15
CA LEU A 374 -13.41 18.06 14.47
C LEU A 374 -14.86 17.93 13.99
N PHE A 375 -15.64 19.01 14.02
CA PHE A 375 -17.00 19.05 13.46
C PHE A 375 -16.99 18.99 11.91
N ASN A 376 -15.99 19.57 11.23
CA ASN A 376 -15.82 19.39 9.80
C ASN A 376 -15.47 17.92 9.47
N VAL A 377 -14.70 17.24 10.32
CA VAL A 377 -14.41 15.81 10.16
C VAL A 377 -15.70 14.99 10.29
N LEU A 378 -16.51 15.24 11.32
CA LEU A 378 -17.80 14.56 11.50
C LEU A 378 -18.75 14.78 10.33
N LYS A 379 -18.82 16.01 9.82
CA LYS A 379 -19.64 16.38 8.67
C LYS A 379 -19.16 15.69 7.37
N GLY A 380 -17.85 15.40 7.27
CA GLY A 380 -17.24 14.75 6.11
C GLY A 380 -16.55 15.69 5.14
N ASP A 381 -16.46 16.98 5.47
CA ASP A 381 -15.70 17.97 4.70
C ASP A 381 -14.18 17.74 4.85
N MET A 382 -13.77 17.25 6.03
CA MET A 382 -12.39 16.96 6.39
C MET A 382 -12.18 15.52 6.90
N SER A 383 -10.95 15.17 7.11
CA SER A 383 -10.45 13.95 7.75
C SER A 383 -9.55 14.32 8.94
N LEU A 384 -9.33 13.40 9.87
CA LEU A 384 -8.31 13.58 10.91
C LEU A 384 -6.91 13.70 10.29
N VAL A 385 -6.61 12.83 9.31
CA VAL A 385 -5.32 12.79 8.62
C VAL A 385 -5.51 12.98 7.12
N GLY A 386 -4.79 13.93 6.53
CA GLY A 386 -4.84 14.23 5.11
C GLY A 386 -3.98 15.45 4.74
N PRO A 387 -3.93 15.82 3.45
CA PRO A 387 -3.30 17.07 3.01
C PRO A 387 -3.95 18.30 3.64
N ARG A 388 -3.14 19.29 4.01
CA ARG A 388 -3.69 20.54 4.58
C ARG A 388 -4.52 21.31 3.55
N PRO A 389 -5.76 21.76 3.87
CA PRO A 389 -6.58 22.53 2.95
C PRO A 389 -6.05 23.95 2.78
N GLU A 390 -6.08 24.45 1.54
CA GLU A 390 -5.65 25.82 1.21
C GLU A 390 -6.83 26.70 0.78
N ARG A 391 -6.65 28.03 0.85
CA ARG A 391 -7.64 29.01 0.41
C ARG A 391 -7.75 28.99 -1.12
N PRO A 392 -8.94 29.23 -1.71
CA PRO A 392 -9.13 29.21 -3.18
C PRO A 392 -8.09 30.05 -3.94
N PHE A 393 -7.81 31.25 -3.45
CA PHE A 393 -6.81 32.13 -4.06
C PHE A 393 -5.41 31.50 -4.19
N PHE A 394 -4.97 30.76 -3.18
CA PHE A 394 -3.67 30.08 -3.23
C PHE A 394 -3.71 28.81 -4.07
N VAL A 395 -4.85 28.14 -4.12
CA VAL A 395 -5.04 26.98 -4.98
C VAL A 395 -4.87 27.37 -6.45
N GLU A 396 -5.49 28.48 -6.89
CA GLU A 396 -5.35 28.98 -8.25
C GLU A 396 -3.89 29.34 -8.58
N LYS A 397 -3.21 30.04 -7.67
CA LYS A 397 -1.80 30.39 -7.86
C LYS A 397 -0.91 29.15 -7.95
N PHE A 398 -1.03 28.21 -7.01
CA PHE A 398 -0.15 27.03 -6.96
C PHE A 398 -0.47 26.01 -8.04
N ARG A 399 -1.68 25.98 -8.56
CA ARG A 399 -2.06 25.16 -9.69
C ARG A 399 -1.19 25.41 -10.90
N GLU A 400 -0.90 26.69 -11.20
CA GLU A 400 -0.10 27.09 -12.35
C GLU A 400 1.41 26.94 -12.08
N GLU A 401 1.85 27.16 -10.83
CA GLU A 401 3.28 27.17 -10.47
C GLU A 401 3.85 25.78 -10.14
N ILE A 402 3.01 24.85 -9.67
CA ILE A 402 3.48 23.57 -9.15
C ILE A 402 2.84 22.39 -9.87
N PRO A 403 3.63 21.63 -10.63
CA PRO A 403 3.14 20.42 -11.28
C PRO A 403 2.49 19.46 -10.28
N ARG A 404 1.37 18.85 -10.67
CA ARG A 404 0.62 17.88 -9.86
C ARG A 404 0.00 18.43 -8.57
N TYR A 405 -0.01 19.76 -8.37
CA TYR A 405 -0.61 20.37 -7.17
C TYR A 405 -2.06 19.91 -6.93
N MET A 406 -2.88 19.87 -7.99
CA MET A 406 -4.31 19.54 -7.91
C MET A 406 -4.61 18.11 -7.44
N VAL A 407 -3.63 17.23 -7.49
CA VAL A 407 -3.77 15.83 -7.03
C VAL A 407 -4.11 15.74 -5.55
N LYS A 408 -3.68 16.71 -4.73
CA LYS A 408 -3.99 16.73 -3.30
C LYS A 408 -5.50 16.76 -3.01
N HIS A 409 -6.32 17.20 -3.96
CA HIS A 409 -7.78 17.25 -3.84
C HIS A 409 -8.48 15.94 -4.23
N GLN A 410 -7.74 14.88 -4.54
CA GLN A 410 -8.29 13.52 -4.74
C GLN A 410 -8.63 12.82 -3.43
N VAL A 411 -8.21 13.36 -2.30
CA VAL A 411 -8.54 12.87 -0.96
C VAL A 411 -9.07 14.01 -0.08
N ARG A 412 -9.78 13.66 1.02
CA ARG A 412 -10.23 14.68 1.98
C ARG A 412 -9.05 15.37 2.63
N PRO A 413 -9.13 16.70 2.81
CA PRO A 413 -8.12 17.44 3.54
C PRO A 413 -8.12 17.03 5.03
N GLY A 414 -6.94 17.05 5.65
CA GLY A 414 -6.76 16.64 7.03
C GLY A 414 -6.56 17.80 8.02
N MET A 415 -6.89 17.53 9.30
CA MET A 415 -6.47 18.37 10.42
C MET A 415 -4.95 18.28 10.62
N THR A 416 -4.41 17.07 10.54
CA THR A 416 -2.97 16.80 10.46
C THR A 416 -2.62 16.04 9.19
N GLY A 417 -1.33 15.94 8.86
CA GLY A 417 -0.90 15.26 7.64
C GLY A 417 0.59 14.96 7.60
N TRP A 418 1.00 14.16 6.61
CA TRP A 418 2.39 13.74 6.46
C TRP A 418 3.35 14.92 6.30
N ALA A 419 2.96 15.97 5.56
CA ALA A 419 3.74 17.19 5.42
C ALA A 419 3.95 17.89 6.78
N GLN A 420 2.90 18.00 7.59
CA GLN A 420 2.93 18.68 8.89
C GLN A 420 3.86 17.98 9.89
N VAL A 421 3.77 16.64 10.01
CA VAL A 421 4.65 15.87 10.92
C VAL A 421 6.11 15.80 10.46
N ASN A 422 6.38 16.11 9.19
CA ASN A 422 7.74 16.26 8.66
C ASN A 422 8.26 17.71 8.68
N GLY A 423 7.53 18.64 9.35
CA GLY A 423 7.99 20.01 9.56
C GLY A 423 7.63 21.01 8.45
N PHE A 424 6.87 20.58 7.43
CA PHE A 424 6.43 21.47 6.35
C PHE A 424 5.08 22.13 6.67
N ARG A 425 5.07 22.96 7.73
CA ARG A 425 3.93 23.79 8.18
C ARG A 425 4.30 25.27 8.09
N GLY A 426 3.35 26.15 7.79
CA GLY A 426 3.57 27.61 7.74
C GLY A 426 4.38 28.04 6.51
N ASP A 427 5.32 28.95 6.72
CA ASP A 427 6.18 29.54 5.67
C ASP A 427 7.36 28.61 5.33
N THR A 428 7.05 27.48 4.70
CA THR A 428 8.01 26.46 4.29
C THR A 428 7.87 26.17 2.80
N SER A 429 8.85 25.45 2.21
CA SER A 429 8.82 25.08 0.79
C SER A 429 7.52 24.37 0.41
N ILE A 430 6.71 25.02 -0.42
CA ILE A 430 5.44 24.49 -0.91
C ILE A 430 5.66 23.22 -1.76
N ARG A 431 6.74 23.16 -2.57
CA ARG A 431 7.10 21.98 -3.36
C ARG A 431 7.30 20.74 -2.45
N LYS A 432 8.14 20.88 -1.41
CA LYS A 432 8.36 19.77 -0.46
C LYS A 432 7.10 19.37 0.30
N ARG A 433 6.20 20.33 0.58
CA ARG A 433 4.88 20.06 1.16
C ARG A 433 4.05 19.21 0.22
N ILE A 434 3.99 19.58 -1.06
CA ILE A 434 3.25 18.82 -2.08
C ILE A 434 3.85 17.43 -2.28
N ASP A 435 5.16 17.27 -2.29
CA ASP A 435 5.81 15.95 -2.38
C ASP A 435 5.40 15.05 -1.20
N CYS A 436 5.31 15.59 0.00
CA CYS A 436 4.80 14.86 1.17
C CYS A 436 3.31 14.53 1.05
N ASP A 437 2.48 15.46 0.55
CA ASP A 437 1.06 15.24 0.33
C ASP A 437 0.83 14.15 -0.73
N LEU A 438 1.59 14.17 -1.83
CA LEU A 438 1.56 13.15 -2.88
C LEU A 438 2.00 11.78 -2.33
N TYR A 439 3.07 11.74 -1.54
CA TYR A 439 3.50 10.51 -0.89
C TYR A 439 2.39 9.89 -0.04
N TYR A 440 1.69 10.70 0.77
CA TYR A 440 0.55 10.24 1.56
C TYR A 440 -0.56 9.66 0.69
N ILE A 441 -0.95 10.37 -0.38
CA ILE A 441 -2.02 9.99 -1.28
C ILE A 441 -1.73 8.66 -1.97
N GLU A 442 -0.49 8.48 -2.45
CA GLU A 442 -0.08 7.30 -3.23
C GLU A 442 0.29 6.08 -2.35
N ASN A 443 0.59 6.30 -1.07
CA ASN A 443 1.02 5.23 -0.17
C ASN A 443 0.11 5.09 1.07
N TRP A 444 -1.11 5.60 0.99
CA TRP A 444 -2.04 5.53 2.11
C TRP A 444 -2.25 4.08 2.58
N THR A 445 -2.17 3.91 3.87
CA THR A 445 -2.57 2.71 4.62
C THR A 445 -3.12 3.17 5.96
N LEU A 446 -3.98 2.36 6.59
CA LEU A 446 -4.47 2.64 7.93
C LEU A 446 -3.31 2.81 8.94
N GLY A 447 -2.24 2.00 8.79
CA GLY A 447 -1.03 2.11 9.61
C GLY A 447 -0.28 3.44 9.44
N LEU A 448 -0.32 4.04 8.22
CA LEU A 448 0.26 5.37 7.99
C LEU A 448 -0.54 6.45 8.71
N ASP A 449 -1.87 6.36 8.73
CA ASP A 449 -2.71 7.30 9.49
C ASP A 449 -2.41 7.23 11.00
N PHE A 450 -2.35 6.03 11.58
CA PHE A 450 -1.97 5.88 12.99
C PHE A 450 -0.57 6.42 13.27
N LYS A 451 0.40 6.19 12.37
CA LYS A 451 1.75 6.75 12.50
C LYS A 451 1.73 8.27 12.49
N ILE A 452 0.94 8.89 11.62
CA ILE A 452 0.82 10.36 11.54
C ILE A 452 0.16 10.90 12.80
N LEU A 453 -0.93 10.29 13.28
CA LEU A 453 -1.59 10.69 14.53
C LEU A 453 -0.64 10.61 15.73
N PHE A 454 0.08 9.49 15.86
CA PHE A 454 1.10 9.33 16.90
C PHE A 454 2.17 10.43 16.82
N LEU A 455 2.75 10.67 15.64
CA LEU A 455 3.75 11.70 15.44
C LEU A 455 3.19 13.12 15.70
N THR A 456 1.91 13.36 15.44
CA THR A 456 1.27 14.65 15.70
C THR A 456 1.24 14.96 17.20
N VAL A 457 0.91 13.96 18.02
CA VAL A 457 0.92 14.12 19.49
C VAL A 457 2.33 14.41 19.99
N PHE A 458 3.34 13.62 19.57
CA PHE A 458 4.70 13.77 20.08
C PHE A 458 5.46 14.96 19.49
N LYS A 459 5.33 15.23 18.20
CA LYS A 459 5.99 16.37 17.54
C LYS A 459 5.23 17.68 17.67
N GLY A 460 3.91 17.65 17.92
CA GLY A 460 3.10 18.82 18.18
C GLY A 460 3.59 19.63 19.40
N PHE A 461 4.13 18.94 20.40
CA PHE A 461 4.73 19.56 21.59
C PHE A 461 6.17 20.09 21.38
N VAL A 462 6.85 19.68 20.32
CA VAL A 462 8.30 19.96 20.10
C VAL A 462 8.55 20.89 18.90
N ASN A 463 7.54 21.20 18.07
CA ASN A 463 7.74 21.98 16.85
C ASN A 463 7.97 23.46 17.14
N LYS A 464 9.22 23.92 16.91
CA LYS A 464 9.64 25.33 16.93
C LYS A 464 8.94 26.22 15.87
N ASN A 465 8.19 25.65 14.93
CA ASN A 465 7.52 26.35 13.82
C ASN A 465 5.99 26.46 14.01
N ALA A 466 5.45 26.25 15.21
CA ALA A 466 4.08 26.64 15.54
C ALA A 466 4.09 28.16 15.87
N TYR A 467 3.47 28.96 14.98
CA TYR A 467 3.30 30.39 15.17
C TYR A 467 2.29 30.70 16.26
#